data_a69e60e02d1e69884cf361044365a624
#
_entry.id   a69e60e02d1e69884cf361044365a624
#
_cell.length_a   1.000
_cell.length_b   1.000
_cell.length_c   1.000
_cell.angle_alpha   90.00
_cell.angle_beta   90.00
_cell.angle_gamma   90.00
#
_symmetry.space_group_name_H-M   'P 1'
#
loop_
_entity.id
_entity.type
_entity.pdbx_description
1 polymer ?
#
loop_
_entity_poly.entity_id
_entity_poly.type
_entity_poly.pdbx_seq_one_letter_code
_entity_poly.pdbx_strand_id
1 'polypeptide(L)'
;MMRQYSKSIFSLALLALGIHLPQTAFSANVEIGIRSEPSSMDPYFHNLGPNNAMIGHVFARLVDFDANQQIFGSIAESWKPINDTTWEFKLREGIKFHDGSDLTVDDVIFSFERADGYEGGNSSFRTYTKGKKLVKVDDLTLHIVTEEPYPLMANDLTTVMIMSSEARGTDSSGKNKGISAKDFNDGTATIGSGPYKFVEWKKGEEIVLEKFDGYVGPVPQPWDKVTFKFIKSEPARVAALLAGDVDAIDNVPTVD
;
A
#
# COMPACT_ATOMS: atom_id res chain seq x y z
N MET A 1 -52.02 8.17 -72.61
CA MET A 1 -51.86 9.22 -71.59
C MET A 1 -51.58 8.57 -70.27
N MET A 2 -50.29 8.48 -69.90
CA MET A 2 -49.88 7.89 -68.61
C MET A 2 -49.44 9.00 -67.69
N ARG A 3 -50.13 9.16 -66.56
CA ARG A 3 -49.74 10.08 -65.45
C ARG A 3 -48.78 9.41 -64.50
N GLN A 4 -47.56 9.92 -64.46
CA GLN A 4 -46.56 9.52 -63.43
C GLN A 4 -46.90 10.20 -62.11
N TYR A 5 -46.99 9.40 -61.04
CA TYR A 5 -47.04 9.87 -59.64
C TYR A 5 -45.64 9.83 -59.04
N SER A 6 -45.11 11.02 -58.77
CA SER A 6 -43.87 11.19 -57.98
C SER A 6 -44.14 10.89 -56.51
N LYS A 7 -43.44 9.92 -55.93
CA LYS A 7 -43.43 9.63 -54.48
C LYS A 7 -42.29 10.39 -53.84
N SER A 8 -42.61 11.47 -53.15
CA SER A 8 -41.65 12.16 -52.26
C SER A 8 -41.48 11.37 -50.98
N ILE A 9 -40.26 10.86 -50.73
CA ILE A 9 -39.87 10.21 -49.47
C ILE A 9 -39.35 11.31 -48.53
N PHE A 10 -40.11 11.62 -47.50
CA PHE A 10 -39.66 12.45 -46.38
C PHE A 10 -38.82 11.58 -45.43
N SER A 11 -37.49 11.76 -45.44
CA SER A 11 -36.59 11.16 -44.44
C SER A 11 -36.65 12.00 -43.17
N LEU A 12 -37.25 11.44 -42.12
CA LEU A 12 -37.25 12.00 -40.78
C LEU A 12 -35.92 11.61 -40.11
N ALA A 13 -34.98 12.55 -39.99
CA ALA A 13 -33.78 12.39 -39.24
C ALA A 13 -34.10 12.57 -37.73
N LEU A 14 -34.15 11.47 -36.97
CA LEU A 14 -34.21 11.51 -35.50
C LEU A 14 -32.82 11.92 -34.97
N LEU A 15 -32.70 13.17 -34.51
CA LEU A 15 -31.56 13.61 -33.68
C LEU A 15 -31.73 13.01 -32.27
N ALA A 16 -31.03 11.95 -31.99
CA ALA A 16 -30.90 11.43 -30.63
C ALA A 16 -29.98 12.36 -29.81
N LEU A 17 -30.57 13.32 -29.09
CA LEU A 17 -29.87 14.06 -28.04
C LEU A 17 -29.52 13.07 -26.94
N GLY A 18 -28.27 12.62 -26.88
CA GLY A 18 -27.73 11.85 -25.75
C GLY A 18 -27.74 12.72 -24.51
N ILE A 19 -28.72 12.52 -23.63
CA ILE A 19 -28.71 13.13 -22.29
C ILE A 19 -27.60 12.40 -21.51
N HIS A 20 -26.42 13.01 -21.42
CA HIS A 20 -25.37 12.62 -20.46
C HIS A 20 -25.86 13.08 -19.09
N LEU A 21 -26.54 12.19 -18.38
CA LEU A 21 -26.74 12.37 -16.94
C LEU A 21 -25.36 12.31 -16.28
N PRO A 22 -24.96 13.28 -15.45
CA PRO A 22 -23.74 13.15 -14.67
C PRO A 22 -23.91 11.91 -13.79
N GLN A 23 -23.08 10.90 -13.99
CA GLN A 23 -22.92 9.82 -13.02
C GLN A 23 -22.34 10.47 -11.78
N THR A 24 -23.18 10.68 -10.76
CA THR A 24 -22.68 10.95 -9.41
C THR A 24 -21.90 9.73 -9.00
N ALA A 25 -20.57 9.81 -9.04
CA ALA A 25 -19.72 8.81 -8.44
C ALA A 25 -20.06 8.84 -6.94
N PHE A 26 -20.74 7.80 -6.46
CA PHE A 26 -20.87 7.58 -5.02
C PHE A 26 -19.47 7.23 -4.52
N SER A 27 -18.94 8.05 -3.61
CA SER A 27 -17.71 7.73 -2.88
C SER A 27 -17.96 6.44 -2.10
N ALA A 28 -17.21 5.40 -2.42
CA ALA A 28 -17.30 4.12 -1.74
C ALA A 28 -16.41 4.19 -0.49
N ASN A 29 -17.03 4.47 0.66
CA ASN A 29 -16.34 4.51 1.96
C ASN A 29 -16.61 3.22 2.71
N VAL A 30 -15.65 2.79 3.55
CA VAL A 30 -15.81 1.67 4.47
C VAL A 30 -15.29 2.04 5.86
N GLU A 31 -16.04 1.64 6.88
CA GLU A 31 -15.67 1.77 8.29
C GLU A 31 -15.48 0.39 8.91
N ILE A 32 -14.29 0.14 9.47
CA ILE A 32 -13.90 -1.18 9.99
C ILE A 32 -13.59 -1.06 11.48
N GLY A 33 -14.36 -1.75 12.31
CA GLY A 33 -14.09 -1.85 13.74
C GLY A 33 -13.00 -2.87 14.04
N ILE A 34 -11.87 -2.43 14.57
CA ILE A 34 -10.73 -3.30 14.92
C ILE A 34 -10.43 -3.27 16.40
N ARG A 35 -9.97 -4.43 16.93
CA ARG A 35 -9.71 -4.59 18.38
C ARG A 35 -8.44 -3.90 18.87
N SER A 36 -7.45 -3.72 17.98
CA SER A 36 -6.11 -3.29 18.35
C SER A 36 -5.65 -2.11 17.50
N GLU A 37 -5.29 -1.03 18.17
CA GLU A 37 -4.62 0.11 17.60
C GLU A 37 -3.15 -0.25 17.32
N PRO A 38 -2.56 0.14 16.16
CA PRO A 38 -1.12 -0.02 15.93
C PRO A 38 -0.32 0.88 16.88
N SER A 39 0.88 0.46 17.24
CA SER A 39 1.74 1.26 18.13
C SER A 39 2.46 2.41 17.39
N SER A 40 2.63 2.27 16.08
CA SER A 40 3.24 3.27 15.20
C SER A 40 2.86 3.02 13.74
N MET A 41 2.90 4.07 12.93
CA MET A 41 2.86 4.00 11.46
C MET A 41 4.27 3.87 10.85
N ASP A 42 5.34 3.92 11.67
CA ASP A 42 6.69 3.63 11.21
C ASP A 42 6.79 2.14 10.80
N PRO A 43 7.13 1.83 9.54
CA PRO A 43 7.11 0.47 9.03
C PRO A 43 8.11 -0.47 9.71
N TYR A 44 9.09 0.08 10.44
CA TYR A 44 10.11 -0.72 11.14
C TYR A 44 10.05 -0.65 12.66
N PHE A 45 9.04 0.02 13.23
CA PHE A 45 8.93 0.21 14.68
C PHE A 45 8.69 -1.12 15.42
N HIS A 46 7.66 -1.87 15.04
CA HIS A 46 7.33 -3.18 15.59
C HIS A 46 6.84 -4.14 14.50
N ASN A 47 7.39 -5.34 14.45
CA ASN A 47 6.86 -6.43 13.64
C ASN A 47 5.72 -7.16 14.40
N LEU A 48 4.58 -6.47 14.51
CA LEU A 48 3.37 -6.95 15.20
C LEU A 48 2.20 -6.98 14.22
N GLY A 49 1.29 -7.94 14.40
CA GLY A 49 0.11 -8.10 13.55
C GLY A 49 -0.70 -6.80 13.31
N PRO A 50 -1.11 -6.05 14.35
CA PRO A 50 -1.83 -4.78 14.17
C PRO A 50 -1.06 -3.72 13.41
N ASN A 51 0.28 -3.62 13.64
CA ASN A 51 1.14 -2.70 12.89
C ASN A 51 1.22 -3.12 11.43
N ASN A 52 1.59 -4.39 11.16
CA ASN A 52 1.75 -4.90 9.80
C ASN A 52 0.47 -4.82 8.98
N ALA A 53 -0.68 -5.09 9.60
CA ALA A 53 -1.97 -4.94 8.94
C ALA A 53 -2.24 -3.50 8.52
N MET A 54 -1.96 -2.51 9.37
CA MET A 54 -2.20 -1.10 9.08
C MET A 54 -1.20 -0.55 8.05
N ILE A 55 0.11 -0.74 8.29
CA ILE A 55 1.15 -0.19 7.42
C ILE A 55 1.16 -0.84 6.03
N GLY A 56 0.68 -2.09 5.90
CA GLY A 56 0.58 -2.79 4.63
C GLY A 56 -0.41 -2.16 3.64
N HIS A 57 -1.32 -1.29 4.08
CA HIS A 57 -2.16 -0.51 3.19
C HIS A 57 -1.42 0.69 2.58
N VAL A 58 -0.41 1.20 3.30
CA VAL A 58 0.32 2.44 2.96
C VAL A 58 1.65 2.14 2.26
N PHE A 59 2.39 1.13 2.73
CA PHE A 59 3.69 0.78 2.19
C PHE A 59 3.62 -0.53 1.43
N ALA A 60 4.05 -0.52 0.17
CA ALA A 60 4.20 -1.74 -0.62
C ALA A 60 5.52 -2.46 -0.29
N ARG A 61 5.62 -3.70 -0.74
CA ARG A 61 6.80 -4.59 -0.61
C ARG A 61 7.30 -4.96 -1.99
N LEU A 62 8.51 -5.53 -2.09
CA LEU A 62 8.97 -6.07 -3.39
C LEU A 62 8.05 -7.19 -3.87
N VAL A 63 7.75 -8.10 -2.98
CA VAL A 63 6.80 -9.21 -3.18
C VAL A 63 5.89 -9.32 -1.97
N ASP A 64 4.71 -9.91 -2.13
CA ASP A 64 3.73 -10.08 -1.05
C ASP A 64 3.03 -11.44 -1.16
N PHE A 65 2.24 -11.81 -0.15
CA PHE A 65 1.40 -13.01 -0.17
C PHE A 65 -0.03 -12.68 -0.60
N ASP A 66 -0.59 -13.53 -1.42
CA ASP A 66 -2.03 -13.55 -1.69
C ASP A 66 -2.81 -14.26 -0.56
N ALA A 67 -4.14 -14.32 -0.69
CA ALA A 67 -5.01 -14.99 0.28
C ALA A 67 -4.76 -16.52 0.40
N ASN A 68 -4.07 -17.12 -0.57
CA ASN A 68 -3.70 -18.54 -0.58
C ASN A 68 -2.25 -18.75 -0.12
N GLN A 69 -1.60 -17.74 0.42
CA GLN A 69 -0.19 -17.74 0.84
C GLN A 69 0.78 -18.01 -0.33
N GLN A 70 0.39 -17.63 -1.56
CA GLN A 70 1.29 -17.68 -2.71
C GLN A 70 1.97 -16.33 -2.86
N ILE A 71 3.29 -16.35 -3.09
CA ILE A 71 4.07 -15.11 -3.30
C ILE A 71 3.76 -14.55 -4.68
N PHE A 72 3.38 -13.28 -4.73
CA PHE A 72 3.19 -12.53 -5.96
C PHE A 72 4.04 -11.25 -6.00
N GLY A 73 4.30 -10.72 -7.19
CA GLY A 73 5.05 -9.48 -7.36
C GLY A 73 4.19 -8.26 -7.03
N SER A 74 4.62 -7.48 -6.04
CA SER A 74 4.03 -6.18 -5.69
C SER A 74 4.81 -5.05 -6.38
N ILE A 75 5.87 -4.52 -5.80
CA ILE A 75 6.79 -3.59 -6.48
C ILE A 75 7.60 -4.31 -7.55
N ALA A 76 8.07 -5.54 -7.28
CA ALA A 76 8.79 -6.32 -8.26
C ALA A 76 7.84 -6.88 -9.34
N GLU A 77 8.17 -6.67 -10.60
CA GLU A 77 7.52 -7.32 -11.74
C GLU A 77 7.95 -8.78 -11.86
N SER A 78 9.24 -9.04 -11.61
CA SER A 78 9.82 -10.38 -11.67
C SER A 78 11.03 -10.51 -10.77
N TRP A 79 11.32 -11.75 -10.36
CA TRP A 79 12.52 -12.09 -9.59
C TRP A 79 12.97 -13.52 -9.90
N LYS A 80 14.28 -13.75 -9.83
CA LYS A 80 14.89 -15.07 -10.06
C LYS A 80 16.28 -15.14 -9.42
N PRO A 81 16.75 -16.32 -9.02
CA PRO A 81 18.17 -16.52 -8.76
C PRO A 81 18.95 -16.47 -10.10
N ILE A 82 20.05 -15.74 -10.13
CA ILE A 82 20.96 -15.70 -11.28
C ILE A 82 22.21 -16.56 -11.03
N ASN A 83 22.49 -16.88 -9.78
CA ASN A 83 23.42 -17.90 -9.31
C ASN A 83 23.03 -18.30 -7.86
N ASP A 84 23.77 -19.16 -7.23
CA ASP A 84 23.47 -19.73 -5.92
C ASP A 84 23.34 -18.68 -4.80
N THR A 85 24.07 -17.56 -4.90
CA THR A 85 24.13 -16.52 -3.88
C THR A 85 23.56 -15.17 -4.33
N THR A 86 23.02 -15.07 -5.54
CA THR A 86 22.53 -13.79 -6.09
C THR A 86 21.16 -13.93 -6.70
N TRP A 87 20.25 -13.07 -6.25
CA TRP A 87 18.92 -12.91 -6.82
C TRP A 87 18.82 -11.60 -7.56
N GLU A 88 18.21 -11.63 -8.75
CA GLU A 88 17.81 -10.44 -9.52
C GLU A 88 16.34 -10.13 -9.25
N PHE A 89 16.04 -8.87 -8.97
CA PHE A 89 14.69 -8.31 -8.90
C PHE A 89 14.55 -7.19 -9.92
N LYS A 90 13.48 -7.23 -10.71
CA LYS A 90 13.12 -6.14 -11.62
C LYS A 90 11.88 -5.45 -11.09
N LEU A 91 11.98 -4.15 -10.89
CA LEU A 91 10.88 -3.32 -10.42
C LEU A 91 9.95 -2.98 -11.58
N ARG A 92 8.66 -2.80 -11.30
CA ARG A 92 7.68 -2.30 -12.27
C ARG A 92 8.00 -0.86 -12.63
N GLU A 93 7.82 -0.51 -13.89
CA GLU A 93 7.89 0.88 -14.33
C GLU A 93 6.69 1.70 -13.82
N GLY A 94 6.94 2.98 -13.56
CA GLY A 94 5.89 3.96 -13.28
C GLY A 94 5.29 3.89 -11.89
N ILE A 95 5.86 3.11 -10.96
CA ILE A 95 5.42 3.15 -9.56
C ILE A 95 5.76 4.51 -8.96
N LYS A 96 4.76 5.14 -8.34
CA LYS A 96 4.89 6.41 -7.63
C LYS A 96 4.69 6.21 -6.14
N PHE A 97 5.39 7.01 -5.37
CA PHE A 97 5.04 7.24 -3.96
C PHE A 97 3.82 8.17 -3.85
N HIS A 98 3.25 8.25 -2.66
CA HIS A 98 2.06 9.06 -2.35
C HIS A 98 2.26 10.56 -2.57
N ASP A 99 3.50 11.04 -2.56
CA ASP A 99 3.89 12.42 -2.86
C ASP A 99 4.13 12.69 -4.37
N GLY A 100 4.03 11.65 -5.20
CA GLY A 100 4.20 11.72 -6.65
C GLY A 100 5.63 11.47 -7.13
N SER A 101 6.62 11.30 -6.24
CA SER A 101 7.98 10.91 -6.61
C SER A 101 8.04 9.50 -7.20
N ASP A 102 9.04 9.23 -8.03
CA ASP A 102 9.27 7.91 -8.63
C ASP A 102 9.89 6.95 -7.62
N LEU A 103 9.43 5.69 -7.62
CA LEU A 103 10.05 4.62 -6.85
C LEU A 103 11.17 3.98 -7.69
N THR A 104 12.37 3.91 -7.12
CA THR A 104 13.56 3.34 -7.73
C THR A 104 14.26 2.33 -6.82
N VAL A 105 15.31 1.70 -7.32
CA VAL A 105 16.18 0.82 -6.53
C VAL A 105 16.84 1.55 -5.36
N ASP A 106 17.06 2.87 -5.45
CA ASP A 106 17.64 3.64 -4.34
C ASP A 106 16.73 3.66 -3.11
N ASP A 107 15.40 3.66 -3.31
CA ASP A 107 14.42 3.57 -2.23
C ASP A 107 14.41 2.19 -1.57
N VAL A 108 14.60 1.15 -2.37
CA VAL A 108 14.75 -0.22 -1.85
C VAL A 108 16.00 -0.33 -0.99
N ILE A 109 17.15 0.17 -1.47
CA ILE A 109 18.41 0.19 -0.73
C ILE A 109 18.24 0.97 0.58
N PHE A 110 17.68 2.18 0.50
CA PHE A 110 17.42 3.00 1.68
C PHE A 110 16.55 2.28 2.72
N SER A 111 15.50 1.60 2.26
CA SER A 111 14.59 0.86 3.14
C SER A 111 15.28 -0.28 3.89
N PHE A 112 16.16 -1.00 3.20
CA PHE A 112 16.97 -2.07 3.81
C PHE A 112 17.98 -1.54 4.81
N GLU A 113 18.72 -0.47 4.44
CA GLU A 113 19.67 0.18 5.34
C GLU A 113 18.99 0.68 6.62
N ARG A 114 17.79 1.28 6.47
CA ARG A 114 17.01 1.74 7.61
C ARG A 114 16.53 0.58 8.47
N ALA A 115 16.04 -0.52 7.87
CA ALA A 115 15.61 -1.70 8.63
C ALA A 115 16.77 -2.37 9.37
N ASP A 116 17.96 -2.45 8.76
CA ASP A 116 19.16 -3.04 9.37
C ASP A 116 19.73 -2.16 10.49
N GLY A 117 19.75 -0.85 10.31
CA GLY A 117 20.25 0.15 11.25
C GLY A 117 19.21 0.69 12.24
N TYR A 118 17.99 0.12 12.29
CA TYR A 118 16.93 0.65 13.14
C TYR A 118 17.18 0.42 14.62
N GLU A 119 17.36 1.49 15.39
CA GLU A 119 17.65 1.46 16.84
C GLU A 119 16.40 1.75 17.70
N GLY A 120 15.25 2.04 17.08
CA GLY A 120 14.00 2.35 17.77
C GLY A 120 13.16 1.12 18.10
N GLY A 121 12.55 1.10 19.29
CA GLY A 121 11.59 0.08 19.70
C GLY A 121 12.12 -1.35 19.73
N ASN A 122 11.20 -2.33 19.67
CA ASN A 122 11.51 -3.77 19.63
C ASN A 122 11.44 -4.29 18.19
N SER A 123 12.14 -3.65 17.27
CA SER A 123 12.15 -4.03 15.87
C SER A 123 12.86 -5.37 15.67
N SER A 124 12.24 -6.27 14.89
CA SER A 124 12.85 -7.52 14.44
C SER A 124 13.10 -7.56 12.94
N PHE A 125 12.87 -6.45 12.22
CA PHE A 125 12.99 -6.38 10.76
C PHE A 125 14.40 -6.62 10.25
N ARG A 126 15.42 -6.33 11.06
CA ARG A 126 16.82 -6.65 10.77
C ARG A 126 17.04 -8.14 10.46
N THR A 127 16.21 -9.02 11.00
CA THR A 127 16.27 -10.47 10.70
C THR A 127 16.09 -10.74 9.21
N TYR A 128 15.30 -9.92 8.51
CA TYR A 128 14.98 -10.08 7.10
C TYR A 128 15.93 -9.33 6.15
N THR A 129 16.72 -8.38 6.68
CA THR A 129 17.65 -7.56 5.88
C THR A 129 19.11 -7.90 6.08
N LYS A 130 19.48 -8.37 7.30
CA LYS A 130 20.86 -8.70 7.66
C LYS A 130 21.48 -9.76 6.74
N GLY A 131 22.71 -9.52 6.30
CA GLY A 131 23.46 -10.43 5.44
C GLY A 131 23.06 -10.40 3.98
N LYS A 132 22.16 -9.49 3.60
CA LYS A 132 21.74 -9.24 2.22
C LYS A 132 22.38 -7.95 1.72
N LYS A 133 23.32 -8.06 0.78
CA LYS A 133 23.98 -6.92 0.13
C LYS A 133 23.19 -6.56 -1.10
N LEU A 134 22.67 -5.34 -1.15
CA LEU A 134 21.97 -4.80 -2.30
C LEU A 134 22.94 -4.14 -3.27
N VAL A 135 22.80 -4.45 -4.56
CA VAL A 135 23.63 -3.91 -5.64
C VAL A 135 22.69 -3.35 -6.71
N LYS A 136 22.70 -2.04 -6.87
CA LYS A 136 21.97 -1.37 -7.95
C LYS A 136 22.62 -1.70 -9.29
N VAL A 137 21.88 -2.27 -10.22
CA VAL A 137 22.30 -2.50 -11.61
C VAL A 137 21.90 -1.30 -12.45
N ASP A 138 20.66 -0.88 -12.33
CA ASP A 138 20.08 0.34 -12.88
C ASP A 138 18.93 0.82 -11.95
N ASP A 139 18.14 1.82 -12.38
CA ASP A 139 17.08 2.40 -11.55
C ASP A 139 15.92 1.43 -11.25
N LEU A 140 15.77 0.36 -12.04
CA LEU A 140 14.70 -0.62 -11.92
C LEU A 140 15.20 -2.05 -11.73
N THR A 141 16.53 -2.28 -11.75
CA THR A 141 17.12 -3.62 -11.60
C THR A 141 18.02 -3.68 -10.37
N LEU A 142 17.70 -4.58 -9.46
CA LEU A 142 18.39 -4.81 -8.20
C LEU A 142 18.95 -6.23 -8.13
N HIS A 143 20.21 -6.39 -7.74
CA HIS A 143 20.74 -7.67 -7.28
C HIS A 143 20.81 -7.69 -5.75
N ILE A 144 20.35 -8.79 -5.15
CA ILE A 144 20.51 -9.07 -3.72
C ILE A 144 21.47 -10.24 -3.58
N VAL A 145 22.61 -9.98 -2.94
CA VAL A 145 23.72 -10.93 -2.79
C VAL A 145 23.84 -11.38 -1.34
N THR A 146 24.02 -12.68 -1.14
CA THR A 146 24.25 -13.31 0.16
C THR A 146 25.59 -14.06 0.16
N GLU A 147 26.17 -14.31 1.32
CA GLU A 147 27.42 -15.08 1.47
C GLU A 147 27.23 -16.56 1.11
N GLU A 148 26.07 -17.12 1.51
CA GLU A 148 25.69 -18.51 1.27
C GLU A 148 24.38 -18.57 0.45
N PRO A 149 24.07 -19.72 -0.21
CA PRO A 149 22.80 -19.91 -0.91
C PRO A 149 21.59 -19.61 -0.03
N TYR A 150 20.67 -18.76 -0.50
CA TYR A 150 19.52 -18.30 0.28
C TYR A 150 18.19 -18.49 -0.47
N PRO A 151 17.58 -19.68 -0.40
CA PRO A 151 16.34 -19.97 -1.17
C PRO A 151 15.10 -19.26 -0.60
N LEU A 152 15.13 -18.77 0.64
CA LEU A 152 14.00 -18.06 1.26
C LEU A 152 13.97 -16.55 0.93
N MET A 153 14.77 -16.08 -0.01
CA MET A 153 14.89 -14.67 -0.35
C MET A 153 13.52 -14.01 -0.57
N ALA A 154 12.71 -14.54 -1.48
CA ALA A 154 11.41 -13.96 -1.77
C ALA A 154 10.47 -13.99 -0.55
N ASN A 155 10.55 -15.04 0.28
CA ASN A 155 9.75 -15.13 1.50
C ASN A 155 10.07 -14.02 2.50
N ASP A 156 11.36 -13.75 2.75
CA ASP A 156 11.77 -12.67 3.66
C ASP A 156 11.29 -11.29 3.17
N LEU A 157 11.33 -11.08 1.85
CA LEU A 157 10.98 -9.80 1.24
C LEU A 157 9.47 -9.48 1.29
N THR A 158 8.62 -10.44 1.62
CA THR A 158 7.21 -10.19 1.94
C THR A 158 7.02 -9.43 3.25
N THR A 159 8.08 -9.27 4.05
CA THR A 159 8.04 -8.58 5.35
C THR A 159 8.65 -7.17 5.28
N VAL A 160 9.51 -6.90 4.30
CA VAL A 160 10.24 -5.62 4.19
C VAL A 160 9.41 -4.60 3.42
N MET A 161 8.94 -3.55 4.10
CA MET A 161 8.20 -2.44 3.52
C MET A 161 9.15 -1.49 2.80
N ILE A 162 8.78 -1.01 1.61
CA ILE A 162 9.57 -0.02 0.87
C ILE A 162 9.00 1.37 1.12
N MET A 163 9.88 2.29 1.52
CA MET A 163 9.55 3.67 1.83
C MET A 163 10.39 4.62 0.96
N SER A 164 9.89 5.83 0.74
CA SER A 164 10.61 6.85 -0.02
C SER A 164 11.90 7.28 0.71
N SER A 165 13.00 7.31 0.00
CA SER A 165 14.26 7.87 0.47
C SER A 165 14.17 9.39 0.71
N GLU A 166 13.24 10.07 0.01
CA GLU A 166 12.93 11.49 0.17
C GLU A 166 12.14 11.80 1.47
N ALA A 167 11.57 10.79 2.12
CA ALA A 167 10.92 10.94 3.43
C ALA A 167 11.90 11.41 4.56
N ARG A 168 13.19 11.47 4.25
CA ARG A 168 14.20 12.11 5.10
C ARG A 168 13.87 13.57 5.28
N GLY A 169 13.35 13.95 6.45
CA GLY A 169 13.21 15.36 6.78
C GLY A 169 14.58 16.05 6.75
N THR A 170 14.61 17.32 6.38
CA THR A 170 15.79 18.17 6.56
C THR A 170 15.62 19.01 7.82
N ASP A 171 16.70 19.22 8.57
CA ASP A 171 16.72 20.19 9.65
C ASP A 171 16.81 21.62 9.08
N SER A 172 16.76 22.63 9.96
CA SER A 172 16.86 24.05 9.58
C SER A 172 18.18 24.42 8.90
N SER A 173 19.20 23.54 8.91
CA SER A 173 20.49 23.73 8.23
C SER A 173 20.56 22.99 6.88
N GLY A 174 19.47 22.30 6.45
CA GLY A 174 19.42 21.52 5.21
C GLY A 174 20.12 20.16 5.31
N LYS A 175 20.51 19.72 6.52
CA LYS A 175 21.03 18.36 6.73
C LYS A 175 19.90 17.37 6.89
N ASN A 176 20.12 16.14 6.42
CA ASN A 176 19.19 15.04 6.64
C ASN A 176 18.89 14.89 8.13
N LYS A 177 17.67 15.17 8.50
CA LYS A 177 17.13 14.88 9.82
C LYS A 177 16.80 13.40 9.87
N GLY A 178 17.20 12.71 10.93
CA GLY A 178 16.76 11.33 11.15
C GLY A 178 15.23 11.29 11.20
N ILE A 179 14.63 10.30 10.52
CA ILE A 179 13.19 10.08 10.54
C ILE A 179 12.83 9.37 11.84
N SER A 180 11.95 9.96 12.63
CA SER A 180 11.46 9.39 13.89
C SER A 180 10.10 8.73 13.72
N ALA A 181 9.73 7.84 14.66
CA ALA A 181 8.38 7.26 14.71
C ALA A 181 7.28 8.34 14.82
N LYS A 182 7.61 9.52 15.41
CA LYS A 182 6.67 10.63 15.46
C LYS A 182 6.35 11.16 14.05
N ASP A 183 7.36 11.32 13.19
CA ASP A 183 7.17 11.82 11.83
C ASP A 183 6.30 10.88 10.98
N PHE A 184 6.34 9.56 11.26
CA PHE A 184 5.40 8.61 10.68
C PHE A 184 4.00 8.72 11.29
N ASN A 185 3.89 8.90 12.60
CA ASN A 185 2.60 8.91 13.27
C ASN A 185 1.78 10.18 12.98
N ASP A 186 2.43 11.30 12.63
CA ASP A 186 1.76 12.55 12.22
C ASP A 186 1.61 12.67 10.70
N GLY A 187 2.03 11.67 9.94
CA GLY A 187 1.88 11.61 8.49
C GLY A 187 3.02 12.24 7.69
N THR A 188 3.91 13.01 8.32
CA THR A 188 4.99 13.74 7.62
C THR A 188 5.92 12.79 6.85
N ALA A 189 6.21 11.60 7.41
CA ALA A 189 7.07 10.60 6.79
C ALA A 189 6.30 9.35 6.30
N THR A 190 4.96 9.34 6.41
CA THR A 190 4.14 8.19 5.99
C THR A 190 3.86 8.26 4.48
N ILE A 191 4.97 8.26 3.72
CA ILE A 191 4.99 8.35 2.26
C ILE A 191 5.35 6.95 1.74
N GLY A 192 4.33 6.19 1.38
CA GLY A 192 4.45 4.85 0.81
C GLY A 192 4.06 4.81 -0.67
N SER A 193 4.08 3.61 -1.24
CA SER A 193 3.63 3.32 -2.60
C SER A 193 2.49 2.28 -2.62
N GLY A 194 1.85 2.08 -1.47
CA GLY A 194 0.73 1.18 -1.30
C GLY A 194 -0.60 1.71 -1.87
N PRO A 195 -1.66 0.89 -1.84
CA PRO A 195 -2.95 1.23 -2.44
C PRO A 195 -3.67 2.41 -1.77
N TYR A 196 -3.34 2.73 -0.52
CA TYR A 196 -4.00 3.80 0.23
C TYR A 196 -2.98 4.75 0.84
N LYS A 197 -3.33 6.05 0.88
CA LYS A 197 -2.56 7.10 1.54
C LYS A 197 -3.05 7.29 2.97
N PHE A 198 -2.12 7.56 3.88
CA PHE A 198 -2.43 7.98 5.23
C PHE A 198 -3.00 9.41 5.24
N VAL A 199 -4.11 9.61 5.94
CA VAL A 199 -4.75 10.93 6.11
C VAL A 199 -4.53 11.44 7.53
N GLU A 200 -5.01 10.68 8.53
CA GLU A 200 -4.89 11.09 9.93
C GLU A 200 -4.92 9.89 10.88
N TRP A 201 -4.40 10.09 12.07
CA TRP A 201 -4.51 9.18 13.19
C TRP A 201 -4.98 9.92 14.43
N LYS A 202 -6.23 9.71 14.82
CA LYS A 202 -6.79 10.13 16.11
C LYS A 202 -6.52 9.04 17.12
N LYS A 203 -5.49 9.24 17.95
CA LYS A 203 -5.03 8.24 18.93
C LYS A 203 -6.16 7.77 19.84
N GLY A 204 -6.32 6.44 19.93
CA GLY A 204 -7.35 5.78 20.70
C GLY A 204 -8.74 5.76 20.04
N GLU A 205 -8.93 6.42 18.90
CA GLU A 205 -10.20 6.54 18.18
C GLU A 205 -10.17 5.85 16.83
N GLU A 206 -9.41 6.40 15.87
CA GLU A 206 -9.43 5.93 14.49
C GLU A 206 -8.15 6.26 13.70
N ILE A 207 -7.92 5.51 12.62
CA ILE A 207 -7.02 5.88 11.52
C ILE A 207 -7.84 5.99 10.25
N VAL A 208 -7.58 7.04 9.47
CA VAL A 208 -8.21 7.31 8.19
C VAL A 208 -7.20 7.19 7.07
N LEU A 209 -7.56 6.40 6.06
CA LEU A 209 -6.82 6.23 4.82
C LEU A 209 -7.70 6.66 3.64
N GLU A 210 -7.09 7.17 2.57
CA GLU A 210 -7.74 7.47 1.29
C GLU A 210 -7.09 6.72 0.14
N LYS A 211 -7.85 6.42 -0.89
CA LYS A 211 -7.38 5.77 -2.09
C LYS A 211 -6.24 6.56 -2.74
N PHE A 212 -5.23 5.85 -3.22
CA PHE A 212 -4.17 6.43 -4.03
C PHE A 212 -4.41 6.15 -5.51
N ASP A 213 -4.89 7.13 -6.26
CA ASP A 213 -5.20 6.98 -7.70
C ASP A 213 -3.95 6.69 -8.56
N GLY A 214 -2.75 7.03 -8.05
CA GLY A 214 -1.47 6.71 -8.69
C GLY A 214 -0.94 5.30 -8.43
N TYR A 215 -1.70 4.45 -7.74
CA TYR A 215 -1.25 3.09 -7.44
C TYR A 215 -1.16 2.20 -8.68
N VAL A 216 0.01 1.61 -8.90
CA VAL A 216 0.33 0.71 -10.03
C VAL A 216 0.65 -0.70 -9.50
N GLY A 217 -0.23 -1.25 -8.70
CA GLY A 217 -0.02 -2.58 -8.12
C GLY A 217 -1.19 -3.53 -8.41
N PRO A 218 -1.05 -4.82 -8.10
CA PRO A 218 -2.05 -5.83 -8.39
C PRO A 218 -3.20 -5.88 -7.36
N VAL A 219 -3.10 -5.14 -6.25
CA VAL A 219 -4.11 -5.17 -5.18
C VAL A 219 -5.30 -4.29 -5.54
N PRO A 220 -6.54 -4.81 -5.52
CA PRO A 220 -7.73 -3.99 -5.78
C PRO A 220 -7.91 -2.87 -4.74
N GLN A 221 -8.40 -1.71 -5.20
CA GLN A 221 -8.75 -0.55 -4.36
C GLN A 221 -10.26 -0.27 -4.45
N PRO A 222 -11.13 -1.07 -3.82
CA PRO A 222 -12.57 -0.93 -3.97
C PRO A 222 -13.16 0.29 -3.26
N TRP A 223 -12.43 0.87 -2.30
CA TRP A 223 -12.91 1.95 -1.45
C TRP A 223 -12.15 3.25 -1.71
N ASP A 224 -12.86 4.39 -1.73
CA ASP A 224 -12.24 5.71 -1.86
C ASP A 224 -11.66 6.17 -0.52
N LYS A 225 -12.30 5.75 0.60
CA LYS A 225 -11.86 6.04 1.96
C LYS A 225 -12.07 4.82 2.85
N VAL A 226 -11.08 4.54 3.69
CA VAL A 226 -11.11 3.48 4.70
C VAL A 226 -10.88 4.10 6.07
N THR A 227 -11.81 3.87 7.01
CA THR A 227 -11.68 4.31 8.41
C THR A 227 -11.59 3.10 9.32
N PHE A 228 -10.48 2.97 10.05
CA PHE A 228 -10.30 1.94 11.06
C PHE A 228 -10.63 2.51 12.44
N LYS A 229 -11.76 2.08 13.04
CA LYS A 229 -12.19 2.49 14.38
C LYS A 229 -11.69 1.53 15.44
N PHE A 230 -11.08 2.02 16.51
CA PHE A 230 -10.51 1.18 17.58
C PHE A 230 -11.55 0.84 18.63
N ILE A 231 -12.19 -0.32 18.51
CA ILE A 231 -13.24 -0.80 19.44
C ILE A 231 -12.70 -2.04 20.16
N LYS A 232 -12.06 -1.85 21.31
CA LYS A 232 -11.37 -2.92 22.07
C LYS A 232 -12.30 -4.00 22.59
N SER A 233 -13.49 -3.62 23.04
CA SER A 233 -14.50 -4.54 23.61
C SER A 233 -15.18 -5.35 22.50
N GLU A 234 -15.13 -6.68 22.57
CA GLU A 234 -15.80 -7.58 21.61
C GLU A 234 -17.32 -7.34 21.53
N PRO A 235 -18.05 -7.28 22.65
CA PRO A 235 -19.48 -6.99 22.59
C PRO A 235 -19.78 -5.63 21.97
N ALA A 236 -18.95 -4.60 22.23
CA ALA A 236 -19.12 -3.28 21.65
C ALA A 236 -18.87 -3.28 20.13
N ARG A 237 -17.87 -4.07 19.62
CA ARG A 237 -17.65 -4.21 18.17
C ARG A 237 -18.83 -4.87 17.48
N VAL A 238 -19.38 -5.94 18.05
CA VAL A 238 -20.58 -6.61 17.52
C VAL A 238 -21.78 -5.65 17.54
N ALA A 239 -21.99 -4.91 18.63
CA ALA A 239 -23.06 -3.93 18.72
C ALA A 239 -22.93 -2.82 17.67
N ALA A 240 -21.72 -2.30 17.44
CA ALA A 240 -21.43 -1.31 16.41
C ALA A 240 -21.74 -1.83 15.00
N LEU A 241 -21.37 -3.08 14.68
CA LEU A 241 -21.73 -3.72 13.42
C LEU A 241 -23.24 -3.87 13.24
N LEU A 242 -23.94 -4.34 14.27
CA LEU A 242 -25.39 -4.52 14.21
C LEU A 242 -26.16 -3.18 14.14
N ALA A 243 -25.60 -2.11 14.71
CA ALA A 243 -26.17 -0.76 14.63
C ALA A 243 -25.87 -0.07 13.28
N GLY A 244 -24.92 -0.58 12.49
CA GLY A 244 -24.48 0.06 11.27
C GLY A 244 -23.48 1.21 11.49
N ASP A 245 -22.84 1.27 12.68
CA ASP A 245 -21.80 2.24 13.02
C ASP A 245 -20.44 1.87 12.39
N VAL A 246 -20.28 0.62 11.95
CA VAL A 246 -19.18 0.09 11.14
C VAL A 246 -19.72 -0.94 10.14
N ASP A 247 -19.04 -1.08 9.00
CA ASP A 247 -19.41 -1.99 7.91
C ASP A 247 -18.82 -3.40 8.10
N ALA A 248 -17.71 -3.49 8.83
CA ALA A 248 -17.02 -4.74 9.11
C ALA A 248 -16.33 -4.70 10.48
N ILE A 249 -16.08 -5.87 11.06
CA ILE A 249 -15.29 -5.99 12.29
C ILE A 249 -14.23 -7.09 12.15
N ASP A 250 -13.09 -6.92 12.80
CA ASP A 250 -12.15 -8.00 13.04
C ASP A 250 -12.59 -8.85 14.24
N ASN A 251 -12.13 -10.11 14.26
CA ASN A 251 -12.21 -11.00 15.42
C ASN A 251 -13.63 -11.09 16.03
N VAL A 252 -14.54 -11.73 15.28
CA VAL A 252 -15.88 -12.03 15.77
C VAL A 252 -15.79 -13.01 16.96
N PRO A 253 -16.42 -12.71 18.12
CA PRO A 253 -16.40 -13.63 19.26
C PRO A 253 -17.10 -14.94 18.87
N THR A 254 -16.51 -16.06 19.29
CA THR A 254 -17.20 -17.36 19.25
C THR A 254 -18.26 -17.35 20.34
N VAL A 255 -19.53 -17.53 19.95
CA VAL A 255 -20.61 -17.77 20.91
C VAL A 255 -20.59 -19.26 21.23
N ASP A 256 -20.50 -19.61 22.51
CA ASP A 256 -20.66 -20.98 22.98
C ASP A 256 -22.12 -21.45 22.84
#